data_79dd8f4d7388b27653389af09c602667
#
_entry.id   79dd8f4d7388b27653389af09c602667
#
_cell.length_a   1.000
_cell.length_b   1.000
_cell.length_c   1.000
_cell.angle_alpha   90.00
_cell.angle_beta   90.00
_cell.angle_gamma   90.00
#
_symmetry.space_group_name_H-M   'P 1'
#
loop_
_entity.id
_entity.type
_entity.pdbx_description
1 polymer ?
#
loop_
_entity_poly.entity_id
_entity_poly.type
_entity_poly.pdbx_seq_one_letter_code
_entity_poly.pdbx_strand_id
1 'polypeptide(L)'
;FMKYTALTAVAIAGSGMLTGCSNPNRPVGKAGDTLKPGDGICEATVLNSAGKEPRYDPNTKTLTCNFKIVTKIELLEITDSHFQVDVTTAEGTKHYYYNTSPKPSLGDTANPKASKDSVTEATLTLNLDLSGATKVAVLYTPKHAATGEPNDSYNDIYGTWDITDAIKD
;
A
#
# COMPACT_ATOMS: atom_id res chain seq x y z
N PHE A 1 -28.75 -0.31 27.01
CA PHE A 1 -28.65 -1.73 26.67
C PHE A 1 -28.56 -2.00 25.16
N MET A 2 -28.64 -0.98 24.34
CA MET A 2 -28.66 -1.10 22.87
C MET A 2 -27.39 -0.57 22.20
N LYS A 3 -26.28 -0.56 22.88
CA LYS A 3 -25.09 0.19 22.43
C LYS A 3 -24.14 -0.60 21.51
N TYR A 4 -24.38 -1.89 21.31
CA TYR A 4 -23.38 -2.74 20.66
C TYR A 4 -23.76 -3.26 19.28
N THR A 5 -24.99 -3.10 18.90
CA THR A 5 -25.48 -3.60 17.59
C THR A 5 -25.20 -2.66 16.43
N ALA A 6 -25.00 -1.40 16.71
CA ALA A 6 -24.77 -0.41 15.65
C ALA A 6 -23.37 -0.46 15.03
N LEU A 7 -22.37 -0.88 15.81
CA LEU A 7 -20.99 -0.90 15.32
C LEU A 7 -20.74 -1.99 14.28
N THR A 8 -21.37 -3.12 14.45
CA THR A 8 -21.17 -4.27 13.54
C THR A 8 -21.80 -4.01 12.17
N ALA A 9 -22.91 -3.32 12.15
CA ALA A 9 -23.58 -3.00 10.90
C ALA A 9 -22.81 -1.99 10.04
N VAL A 10 -22.12 -1.05 10.69
CA VAL A 10 -21.31 -0.04 9.97
C VAL A 10 -20.09 -0.66 9.31
N ALA A 11 -19.46 -1.63 9.97
CA ALA A 11 -18.29 -2.31 9.40
C ALA A 11 -18.65 -3.12 8.14
N ILE A 12 -19.82 -3.75 8.15
CA ILE A 12 -20.30 -4.56 7.02
C ILE A 12 -20.75 -3.66 5.87
N ALA A 13 -21.41 -2.56 6.18
CA ALA A 13 -21.84 -1.60 5.17
C ALA A 13 -20.64 -0.92 4.49
N GLY A 14 -19.58 -0.63 5.26
CA GLY A 14 -18.34 -0.08 4.72
C GLY A 14 -17.65 -1.01 3.72
N SER A 15 -17.62 -2.28 3.98
CA SER A 15 -17.00 -3.25 3.08
C SER A 15 -17.83 -3.49 1.80
N GLY A 16 -19.15 -3.46 1.90
CA GLY A 16 -20.04 -3.64 0.76
C GLY A 16 -20.11 -2.44 -0.18
N MET A 17 -20.00 -1.23 0.37
CA MET A 17 -20.03 0.00 -0.44
C MET A 17 -18.72 0.28 -1.18
N LEU A 18 -17.61 -0.24 -0.68
CA LEU A 18 -16.32 -0.09 -1.35
C LEU A 18 -16.25 -0.85 -2.67
N THR A 19 -17.04 -1.89 -2.83
CA THR A 19 -17.11 -2.65 -4.08
C THR A 19 -17.99 -2.00 -5.14
N GLY A 20 -18.94 -1.15 -4.75
CA GLY A 20 -19.88 -0.50 -5.66
C GLY A 20 -19.41 0.84 -6.25
N CYS A 21 -18.45 1.49 -5.62
CA CYS A 21 -17.94 2.81 -6.03
C CYS A 21 -16.43 2.84 -6.20
N SER A 22 -15.76 1.69 -6.27
CA SER A 22 -14.31 1.65 -6.44
C SER A 22 -13.93 2.09 -7.85
N ASN A 23 -13.19 3.18 -7.92
CA ASN A 23 -12.49 3.54 -9.13
C ASN A 23 -11.48 2.40 -9.43
N PRO A 24 -11.57 1.70 -10.58
CA PRO A 24 -10.67 0.59 -10.90
C PRO A 24 -9.19 1.03 -10.95
N ASN A 25 -8.96 2.32 -11.14
CA ASN A 25 -7.61 2.88 -11.11
C ASN A 25 -7.09 3.12 -9.69
N ARG A 26 -7.99 3.17 -8.69
CA ARG A 26 -7.63 3.48 -7.28
C ARG A 26 -8.33 2.53 -6.30
N PRO A 27 -8.10 1.21 -6.42
CA PRO A 27 -8.69 0.27 -5.49
C PRO A 27 -8.16 0.48 -4.07
N VAL A 28 -9.02 0.24 -3.08
CA VAL A 28 -8.70 0.36 -1.66
C VAL A 28 -8.97 -0.97 -0.97
N GLY A 29 -8.09 -1.37 -0.09
CA GLY A 29 -8.20 -2.59 0.71
C GLY A 29 -7.48 -2.48 2.03
N LYS A 30 -7.36 -3.62 2.70
CA LYS A 30 -6.60 -3.82 3.94
C LYS A 30 -5.40 -4.72 3.70
N ALA A 31 -4.51 -4.82 4.67
CA ALA A 31 -3.46 -5.84 4.65
C ALA A 31 -4.06 -7.24 4.42
N GLY A 32 -3.52 -7.99 3.48
CA GLY A 32 -4.03 -9.27 3.01
C GLY A 32 -4.87 -9.21 1.73
N ASP A 33 -5.44 -8.05 1.39
CA ASP A 33 -6.24 -7.90 0.18
C ASP A 33 -5.33 -7.79 -1.06
N THR A 34 -5.71 -8.49 -2.12
CA THR A 34 -5.09 -8.34 -3.44
C THR A 34 -5.83 -7.28 -4.23
N LEU A 35 -5.15 -6.22 -4.58
CA LEU A 35 -5.68 -5.12 -5.39
C LEU A 35 -5.15 -5.21 -6.83
N LYS A 36 -5.91 -4.67 -7.78
CA LYS A 36 -5.58 -4.64 -9.21
C LYS A 36 -5.62 -3.20 -9.73
N PRO A 37 -4.68 -2.34 -9.29
CA PRO A 37 -4.67 -0.96 -9.77
C PRO A 37 -4.43 -0.91 -11.27
N GLY A 38 -5.23 -0.10 -11.97
CA GLY A 38 -5.12 0.11 -13.41
C GLY A 38 -5.55 -1.06 -14.28
N ASP A 39 -6.42 -1.91 -13.77
CA ASP A 39 -7.07 -3.04 -14.45
C ASP A 39 -6.18 -3.76 -15.47
N GLY A 40 -5.43 -4.74 -15.03
CA GLY A 40 -4.56 -5.55 -15.87
C GLY A 40 -3.07 -5.16 -15.91
N ILE A 41 -2.64 -4.13 -15.17
CA ILE A 41 -1.21 -3.79 -15.07
C ILE A 41 -0.50 -4.76 -14.12
N CYS A 42 -1.06 -4.97 -12.96
CA CYS A 42 -0.53 -5.89 -11.95
C CYS A 42 -1.61 -6.34 -10.95
N GLU A 43 -1.26 -7.35 -10.18
CA GLU A 43 -1.94 -7.70 -8.94
C GLU A 43 -0.96 -7.45 -7.79
N ALA A 44 -1.34 -6.64 -6.83
CA ALA A 44 -0.49 -6.30 -5.69
C ALA A 44 -1.19 -6.61 -4.37
N THR A 45 -0.46 -7.16 -3.42
CA THR A 45 -0.95 -7.55 -2.10
C THR A 45 0.04 -7.07 -1.06
N VAL A 46 -0.43 -6.33 -0.05
CA VAL A 46 0.31 -6.20 1.21
C VAL A 46 0.11 -7.50 1.98
N LEU A 47 1.18 -8.25 2.19
CA LEU A 47 1.09 -9.55 2.84
C LEU A 47 0.66 -9.40 4.31
N ASN A 48 -0.23 -10.29 4.75
CA ASN A 48 -0.73 -10.35 6.13
C ASN A 48 -0.76 -11.80 6.65
N SER A 49 0.21 -12.60 6.24
CA SER A 49 0.41 -13.96 6.73
C SER A 49 1.48 -13.97 7.82
N ALA A 50 1.46 -15.00 8.67
CA ALA A 50 2.40 -15.15 9.78
C ALA A 50 3.86 -14.93 9.37
N GLY A 51 4.51 -13.95 10.00
CA GLY A 51 5.89 -13.55 9.75
C GLY A 51 6.10 -12.61 8.55
N LYS A 52 5.04 -12.27 7.82
CA LYS A 52 5.07 -11.31 6.69
C LYS A 52 4.08 -10.15 6.83
N GLU A 53 3.33 -10.12 7.93
CA GLU A 53 2.40 -9.04 8.25
C GLU A 53 3.10 -7.68 8.34
N PRO A 54 2.40 -6.59 8.07
CA PRO A 54 2.89 -5.26 8.38
C PRO A 54 3.23 -5.16 9.87
N ARG A 55 4.35 -4.55 10.19
CA ARG A 55 4.80 -4.39 11.57
C ARG A 55 5.47 -3.05 11.81
N TYR A 56 5.32 -2.55 13.00
CA TYR A 56 6.04 -1.39 13.48
C TYR A 56 6.87 -1.75 14.72
N ASP A 57 8.15 -1.44 14.68
CA ASP A 57 9.03 -1.57 15.86
C ASP A 57 9.20 -0.19 16.50
N PRO A 58 8.61 0.04 17.69
CA PRO A 58 8.70 1.33 18.37
C PRO A 58 10.10 1.66 18.88
N ASN A 59 10.98 0.67 19.08
CA ASN A 59 12.35 0.89 19.56
C ASN A 59 13.23 1.45 18.43
N THR A 60 13.11 0.90 17.24
CA THR A 60 13.86 1.36 16.07
C THR A 60 13.07 2.37 15.24
N LYS A 61 11.80 2.61 15.59
CA LYS A 61 10.86 3.46 14.83
C LYS A 61 10.76 3.05 13.37
N THR A 62 10.77 1.74 13.12
CA THR A 62 10.77 1.19 11.77
C THR A 62 9.44 0.54 11.44
N LEU A 63 8.76 1.07 10.42
CA LEU A 63 7.63 0.43 9.75
C LEU A 63 8.18 -0.52 8.67
N THR A 64 7.65 -1.74 8.62
CA THR A 64 7.98 -2.74 7.60
C THR A 64 6.70 -3.30 7.00
N CYS A 65 6.61 -3.31 5.67
CA CYS A 65 5.50 -3.89 4.91
C CYS A 65 6.04 -4.78 3.80
N ASN A 66 5.56 -6.02 3.72
CA ASN A 66 5.92 -6.95 2.67
C ASN A 66 4.84 -6.95 1.59
N PHE A 67 5.26 -6.80 0.34
CA PHE A 67 4.40 -6.82 -0.84
C PHE A 67 4.66 -8.06 -1.67
N LYS A 68 3.61 -8.61 -2.24
CA LYS A 68 3.66 -9.54 -3.36
C LYS A 68 3.04 -8.85 -4.57
N ILE A 69 3.80 -8.69 -5.64
CA ILE A 69 3.36 -8.03 -6.87
C ILE A 69 3.52 -9.01 -8.03
N VAL A 70 2.40 -9.30 -8.70
CA VAL A 70 2.35 -10.13 -9.91
C VAL A 70 2.23 -9.20 -11.11
N THR A 71 3.24 -9.18 -11.95
CA THR A 71 3.30 -8.33 -13.14
C THR A 71 2.42 -8.91 -14.24
N LYS A 72 1.59 -8.10 -14.88
CA LYS A 72 0.68 -8.52 -15.98
C LYS A 72 1.03 -7.91 -17.32
N ILE A 73 1.93 -6.95 -17.35
CA ILE A 73 2.45 -6.29 -18.57
C ILE A 73 3.89 -6.69 -18.83
N GLU A 74 4.42 -6.38 -20.00
CA GLU A 74 5.76 -6.85 -20.42
C GLU A 74 6.87 -6.44 -19.45
N LEU A 75 6.88 -5.19 -19.01
CA LEU A 75 7.85 -4.69 -18.03
C LEU A 75 7.17 -3.75 -17.03
N LEU A 76 7.29 -4.07 -15.76
CA LEU A 76 6.80 -3.25 -14.66
C LEU A 76 7.99 -2.77 -13.82
N GLU A 77 8.01 -1.48 -13.51
CA GLU A 77 9.01 -0.90 -12.62
C GLU A 77 8.53 -0.95 -11.18
N ILE A 78 9.27 -1.64 -10.30
CA ILE A 78 8.97 -1.75 -8.86
C ILE A 78 10.17 -1.17 -8.10
N THR A 79 10.12 0.12 -7.84
CA THR A 79 11.21 0.88 -7.18
C THR A 79 10.64 1.80 -6.10
N ASP A 80 11.48 2.38 -5.28
CA ASP A 80 11.11 3.27 -4.16
C ASP A 80 10.15 4.38 -4.59
N SER A 81 10.32 4.92 -5.80
CA SER A 81 9.54 6.04 -6.33
C SER A 81 8.04 5.73 -6.53
N HIS A 82 7.67 4.46 -6.51
CA HIS A 82 6.29 4.01 -6.73
C HIS A 82 5.53 3.74 -5.44
N PHE A 83 6.17 3.94 -4.29
CA PHE A 83 5.56 3.70 -2.98
C PHE A 83 5.42 5.00 -2.18
N GLN A 84 4.32 5.07 -1.45
CA GLN A 84 4.01 6.14 -0.52
C GLN A 84 3.45 5.55 0.77
N VAL A 85 3.73 6.19 1.87
CA VAL A 85 3.11 5.90 3.17
C VAL A 85 2.41 7.15 3.66
N ASP A 86 1.13 7.02 3.97
CA ASP A 86 0.30 8.09 4.53
C ASP A 86 0.09 7.82 6.00
N VAL A 87 0.41 8.79 6.84
CA VAL A 87 0.23 8.73 8.28
C VAL A 87 -0.68 9.84 8.73
N THR A 88 -1.82 9.48 9.29
CA THR A 88 -2.82 10.42 9.85
C THR A 88 -2.67 10.50 11.36
N THR A 89 -2.60 11.71 11.87
CA THR A 89 -2.59 12.04 13.30
C THR A 89 -3.73 13.04 13.58
N ALA A 90 -3.83 13.50 14.82
CA ALA A 90 -4.77 14.58 15.17
C ALA A 90 -4.49 15.89 14.40
N GLU A 91 -3.27 16.09 13.92
CA GLU A 91 -2.85 17.29 13.17
C GLU A 91 -3.14 17.18 11.66
N GLY A 92 -3.54 16.01 11.16
CA GLY A 92 -3.83 15.75 9.76
C GLY A 92 -3.00 14.61 9.19
N THR A 93 -3.01 14.48 7.86
CA THR A 93 -2.29 13.43 7.14
C THR A 93 -0.98 13.96 6.57
N LYS A 94 0.11 13.24 6.84
CA LYS A 94 1.42 13.46 6.22
C LYS A 94 1.71 12.33 5.21
N HIS A 95 2.31 12.71 4.09
CA HIS A 95 2.64 11.82 2.99
C HIS A 95 4.16 11.63 2.92
N TYR A 96 4.61 10.38 2.96
CA TYR A 96 6.01 10.00 2.86
C TYR A 96 6.24 9.25 1.56
N TYR A 97 7.09 9.78 0.70
CA TYR A 97 7.42 9.26 -0.62
C TYR A 97 8.90 9.51 -0.95
N TYR A 98 9.37 9.10 -2.11
CA TYR A 98 10.81 9.10 -2.45
C TYR A 98 11.53 10.45 -2.30
N ASN A 99 10.82 11.59 -2.34
CA ASN A 99 11.39 12.93 -2.15
C ASN A 99 11.30 13.45 -0.71
N THR A 100 10.74 12.72 0.22
CA THR A 100 10.63 13.14 1.62
C THR A 100 11.82 12.67 2.45
N SER A 101 11.98 13.25 3.64
CA SER A 101 12.88 12.75 4.67
C SER A 101 12.10 12.64 5.99
N PRO A 102 11.89 11.45 6.54
CA PRO A 102 12.31 10.14 5.98
C PRO A 102 11.54 9.76 4.71
N LYS A 103 12.06 8.78 3.98
CA LYS A 103 11.44 8.24 2.76
C LYS A 103 11.26 6.72 2.84
N PRO A 104 10.22 6.16 2.21
CA PRO A 104 10.10 4.72 2.05
C PRO A 104 11.23 4.17 1.17
N SER A 105 11.67 2.95 1.46
CA SER A 105 12.70 2.28 0.66
C SER A 105 12.41 0.78 0.54
N LEU A 106 12.65 0.24 -0.64
CA LEU A 106 12.62 -1.21 -0.92
C LEU A 106 13.98 -1.86 -0.71
N GLY A 107 15.07 -1.09 -0.59
CA GLY A 107 16.42 -1.62 -0.52
C GLY A 107 16.71 -2.58 -1.68
N ASP A 108 17.31 -3.73 -1.36
CA ASP A 108 17.70 -4.75 -2.35
C ASP A 108 16.51 -5.54 -2.91
N THR A 109 15.29 -5.30 -2.43
CA THR A 109 14.08 -5.98 -2.93
C THR A 109 13.41 -5.27 -4.11
N ALA A 110 13.93 -4.13 -4.53
CA ALA A 110 13.47 -3.41 -5.72
C ALA A 110 13.68 -4.26 -6.98
N ASN A 111 12.70 -4.21 -7.89
CA ASN A 111 12.79 -4.87 -9.20
C ASN A 111 12.44 -3.86 -10.30
N PRO A 112 13.42 -3.17 -10.89
CA PRO A 112 13.17 -2.12 -11.87
C PRO A 112 12.68 -2.63 -13.23
N LYS A 113 12.73 -3.95 -13.46
CA LYS A 113 12.33 -4.58 -14.73
C LYS A 113 11.64 -5.92 -14.50
N ALA A 114 10.54 -5.91 -13.75
CA ALA A 114 9.74 -7.10 -13.55
C ALA A 114 9.04 -7.50 -14.86
N SER A 115 9.31 -8.70 -15.33
CA SER A 115 8.74 -9.24 -16.58
C SER A 115 7.31 -9.72 -16.36
N LYS A 116 6.56 -9.83 -17.47
CA LYS A 116 5.19 -10.36 -17.46
C LYS A 116 5.11 -11.72 -16.77
N ASP A 117 4.07 -11.90 -15.98
CA ASP A 117 3.76 -13.09 -15.18
C ASP A 117 4.80 -13.42 -14.10
N SER A 118 5.80 -12.55 -13.89
CA SER A 118 6.73 -12.69 -12.77
C SER A 118 6.08 -12.26 -11.45
N VAL A 119 6.59 -12.84 -10.36
CA VAL A 119 6.22 -12.48 -8.98
C VAL A 119 7.41 -11.78 -8.34
N THR A 120 7.20 -10.55 -7.89
CA THR A 120 8.18 -9.82 -7.08
C THR A 120 7.70 -9.76 -5.63
N GLU A 121 8.52 -10.22 -4.70
CA GLU A 121 8.34 -9.94 -3.27
C GLU A 121 9.21 -8.74 -2.91
N ALA A 122 8.58 -7.63 -2.52
CA ALA A 122 9.25 -6.40 -2.14
C ALA A 122 9.01 -6.09 -0.66
N THR A 123 10.03 -5.64 0.04
CA THR A 123 9.92 -5.24 1.44
C THR A 123 10.12 -3.73 1.55
N LEU A 124 9.05 -3.03 1.88
CA LEU A 124 9.05 -1.59 2.12
C LEU A 124 9.40 -1.31 3.57
N THR A 125 10.38 -0.46 3.79
CA THR A 125 10.75 0.04 5.11
C THR A 125 10.65 1.56 5.16
N LEU A 126 10.25 2.09 6.33
CA LEU A 126 10.21 3.53 6.60
C LEU A 126 10.56 3.77 8.07
N ASN A 127 11.60 4.55 8.31
CA ASN A 127 12.00 4.95 9.66
C ASN A 127 11.25 6.21 10.07
N LEU A 128 10.20 6.05 10.89
CA LEU A 128 9.30 7.12 11.28
C LEU A 128 8.69 6.84 12.65
N ASP A 129 8.55 7.88 13.47
CA ASP A 129 7.79 7.80 14.70
C ASP A 129 6.28 7.77 14.37
N LEU A 130 5.62 6.68 14.72
CA LEU A 130 4.18 6.50 14.55
C LEU A 130 3.38 6.77 15.83
N SER A 131 4.02 7.32 16.88
CA SER A 131 3.29 7.73 18.08
C SER A 131 2.22 8.76 17.75
N GLY A 132 1.00 8.54 18.22
CA GLY A 132 -0.15 9.39 17.89
C GLY A 132 -0.76 9.17 16.51
N ALA A 133 -0.28 8.22 15.72
CA ALA A 133 -0.92 7.85 14.48
C ALA A 133 -2.28 7.19 14.75
N THR A 134 -3.30 7.70 14.08
CA THR A 134 -4.67 7.15 14.11
C THR A 134 -4.97 6.29 12.91
N LYS A 135 -4.25 6.52 11.80
CA LYS A 135 -4.33 5.74 10.58
C LYS A 135 -2.99 5.68 9.87
N VAL A 136 -2.65 4.53 9.34
CA VAL A 136 -1.49 4.31 8.47
C VAL A 136 -1.94 3.57 7.23
N ALA A 137 -1.63 4.12 6.06
CA ALA A 137 -1.93 3.51 4.77
C ALA A 137 -0.67 3.45 3.90
N VAL A 138 -0.56 2.40 3.12
CA VAL A 138 0.51 2.24 2.13
C VAL A 138 -0.11 2.30 0.74
N LEU A 139 0.52 3.05 -0.16
CA LEU A 139 0.10 3.20 -1.54
C LEU A 139 1.19 2.65 -2.47
N TYR A 140 0.74 2.00 -3.52
CA TYR A 140 1.60 1.56 -4.62
C TYR A 140 1.04 2.04 -5.95
N THR A 141 1.87 2.75 -6.72
CA THR A 141 1.56 3.28 -8.05
C THR A 141 2.33 2.48 -9.09
N PRO A 142 1.69 1.52 -9.80
CA PRO A 142 2.38 0.75 -10.82
C PRO A 142 2.77 1.64 -12.01
N LYS A 143 3.98 1.42 -12.55
CA LYS A 143 4.48 2.16 -13.70
C LYS A 143 5.13 1.23 -14.71
N HIS A 144 4.81 1.44 -15.98
CA HIS A 144 5.41 0.71 -17.08
C HIS A 144 6.88 1.13 -17.29
N ALA A 145 7.81 0.18 -17.22
CA ALA A 145 9.24 0.46 -17.33
C ALA A 145 9.72 0.84 -18.74
N ALA A 146 8.94 0.48 -19.77
CA ALA A 146 9.38 0.65 -21.17
C ALA A 146 9.16 2.05 -21.74
N THR A 147 8.33 2.89 -21.12
CA THR A 147 7.92 4.15 -21.73
C THR A 147 8.82 5.33 -21.38
N GLY A 148 9.63 5.25 -20.32
CA GLY A 148 10.57 6.33 -19.94
C GLY A 148 9.93 7.70 -19.68
N GLU A 149 8.72 7.90 -20.16
CA GLU A 149 7.96 9.13 -20.08
C GLU A 149 7.10 9.14 -18.81
N PRO A 150 7.09 10.22 -18.05
CA PRO A 150 6.09 10.45 -17.03
C PRO A 150 4.75 10.63 -17.74
N ASN A 151 4.02 9.53 -17.90
CA ASN A 151 2.67 9.63 -18.41
C ASN A 151 1.80 10.13 -17.28
N ASP A 152 1.33 11.37 -17.37
CA ASP A 152 0.48 12.02 -16.34
C ASP A 152 -0.77 11.20 -15.99
N SER A 153 -1.23 10.35 -16.91
CA SER A 153 -2.34 9.44 -16.65
C SER A 153 -2.02 8.30 -15.65
N TYR A 154 -0.75 7.98 -15.43
CA TYR A 154 -0.36 6.94 -14.43
C TYR A 154 -0.36 7.47 -12.99
N ASN A 155 -0.28 8.77 -12.78
CA ASN A 155 -0.35 9.35 -11.43
C ASN A 155 -1.72 9.12 -10.76
N ASP A 156 -2.71 8.75 -11.53
CA ASP A 156 -4.06 8.45 -11.07
C ASP A 156 -4.33 6.97 -10.80
N ILE A 157 -3.34 6.10 -11.06
CA ILE A 157 -3.46 4.66 -10.91
C ILE A 157 -2.65 4.22 -9.69
N TYR A 158 -3.32 3.86 -8.59
CA TYR A 158 -2.66 3.34 -7.41
C TYR A 158 -3.58 2.47 -6.56
N GLY A 159 -3.00 1.47 -5.90
CA GLY A 159 -3.66 0.71 -4.85
C GLY A 159 -3.35 1.31 -3.48
N THR A 160 -4.32 1.32 -2.59
CA THR A 160 -4.18 1.79 -1.20
C THR A 160 -4.55 0.68 -0.23
N TRP A 161 -3.68 0.36 0.70
CA TRP A 161 -3.94 -0.58 1.79
C TRP A 161 -3.92 0.15 3.13
N ASP A 162 -5.03 0.07 3.86
CA ASP A 162 -5.06 0.45 5.26
C ASP A 162 -4.40 -0.66 6.08
N ILE A 163 -3.30 -0.33 6.74
CA ILE A 163 -2.52 -1.26 7.55
C ILE A 163 -2.62 -0.95 9.05
N THR A 164 -3.48 -0.01 9.43
CA THR A 164 -3.59 0.49 10.80
C THR A 164 -3.79 -0.62 11.82
N ASP A 165 -4.69 -1.55 11.54
CA ASP A 165 -5.01 -2.63 12.47
C ASP A 165 -3.92 -3.72 12.51
N ALA A 166 -3.15 -3.85 11.43
CA ALA A 166 -2.09 -4.86 11.33
C ALA A 166 -0.81 -4.48 12.08
N ILE A 167 -0.62 -3.19 12.41
CA ILE A 167 0.57 -2.68 13.12
C ILE A 167 0.29 -2.28 14.57
N LYS A 168 -0.96 -2.42 15.02
CA LYS A 168 -1.37 -2.21 16.43
C LYS A 168 -1.26 -3.53 17.17
N ASP A 169 -0.18 -3.75 17.87
CA ASP A 169 -0.04 -4.76 18.91
C ASP A 169 -0.09 -4.11 20.31
#